data_9dfbae2e4a2b62fe883ff6b2550d77ca
#
_entry.id   9dfbae2e4a2b62fe883ff6b2550d77ca
#
_cell.length_a   1.000
_cell.length_b   1.000
_cell.length_c   1.000
_cell.angle_alpha   90.00
_cell.angle_beta   90.00
_cell.angle_gamma   90.00
#
_symmetry.space_group_name_H-M   'P 1'
#
loop_
_entity.id
_entity.type
_entity.pdbx_description
1 polymer ?
#
loop_
_entity_poly.entity_id
_entity_poly.type
_entity_poly.pdbx_seq_one_letter_code
_entity_poly.pdbx_strand_id
1 'polypeptide(L)'
;LGNIGYTVAQKAFAAFGMKIHYFDVIRKSRQQEEAIGATYIDSLESLLSISDCVVLATPFGGKKIIDAESLAMFKHGSRFVNIARGTLVSEDALVDALKSGRLFAAGLDVFENEPNIHPELLEMRNVTLTCHNAGGAIETNYGFERLAMENVESMLLTGKALTPVNAHLIKM
;
A
#
# COMPACT_ATOMS: atom_id res chain seq x y z
N LEU A 1 -1.02 8.71 -2.56
CA LEU A 1 -2.35 8.15 -2.33
C LEU A 1 -2.96 7.72 -3.67
N GLY A 2 -2.57 6.51 -4.13
CA GLY A 2 -3.06 5.90 -5.37
C GLY A 2 -4.51 5.42 -5.23
N ASN A 3 -5.05 4.74 -6.26
CA ASN A 3 -6.44 4.27 -6.26
C ASN A 3 -6.76 3.37 -5.06
N ILE A 4 -5.91 2.39 -4.77
CA ILE A 4 -6.10 1.46 -3.65
C ILE A 4 -5.99 2.22 -2.32
N GLY A 5 -4.92 2.99 -2.11
CA GLY A 5 -4.73 3.76 -0.88
C GLY A 5 -5.85 4.77 -0.63
N TYR A 6 -6.38 5.40 -1.67
CA TYR A 6 -7.52 6.31 -1.56
C TYR A 6 -8.79 5.58 -1.10
N THR A 7 -9.07 4.41 -1.69
CA THR A 7 -10.23 3.59 -1.29
C THR A 7 -10.13 3.09 0.15
N VAL A 8 -8.92 2.67 0.58
CA VAL A 8 -8.67 2.28 1.98
C VAL A 8 -8.90 3.47 2.91
N ALA A 9 -8.36 4.65 2.58
CA ALA A 9 -8.54 5.87 3.36
C ALA A 9 -10.00 6.29 3.46
N GLN A 10 -10.75 6.24 2.33
CA GLN A 10 -12.18 6.53 2.30
C GLN A 10 -12.98 5.62 3.24
N LYS A 11 -12.69 4.31 3.21
CA LYS A 11 -13.36 3.33 4.09
C LYS A 11 -12.98 3.54 5.55
N ALA A 12 -11.71 3.80 5.84
CA ALA A 12 -11.23 4.06 7.19
C ALA A 12 -11.85 5.33 7.79
N PHE A 13 -11.94 6.39 7.01
CA PHE A 13 -12.61 7.63 7.39
C PHE A 13 -14.10 7.42 7.64
N ALA A 14 -14.82 6.85 6.67
CA ALA A 14 -16.27 6.73 6.73
C ALA A 14 -16.77 5.72 7.77
N ALA A 15 -16.10 4.56 7.91
CA ALA A 15 -16.56 3.48 8.77
C ALA A 15 -16.04 3.58 10.22
N PHE A 16 -14.85 4.17 10.41
CA PHE A 16 -14.16 4.17 11.72
C PHE A 16 -13.85 5.57 12.24
N GLY A 17 -14.17 6.65 11.50
CA GLY A 17 -13.86 8.01 11.89
C GLY A 17 -12.35 8.29 12.03
N MET A 18 -11.52 7.53 11.32
CA MET A 18 -10.06 7.70 11.37
C MET A 18 -9.65 9.03 10.74
N LYS A 19 -8.70 9.73 11.36
CA LYS A 19 -8.03 10.87 10.74
C LYS A 19 -7.05 10.35 9.71
N ILE A 20 -7.17 10.83 8.48
CA ILE A 20 -6.34 10.36 7.36
C ILE A 20 -5.19 11.33 7.15
N HIS A 21 -3.97 10.83 7.32
CA HIS A 21 -2.74 11.49 6.90
C HIS A 21 -2.11 10.68 5.76
N TYR A 22 -1.50 11.35 4.78
CA TYR A 22 -0.82 10.63 3.72
C TYR A 22 0.41 11.38 3.20
N PHE A 23 1.36 10.60 2.74
CA PHE A 23 2.52 11.02 1.96
C PHE A 23 2.50 10.31 0.60
N ASP A 24 2.76 11.03 -0.46
CA ASP A 24 2.91 10.50 -1.81
C ASP A 24 3.77 11.46 -2.63
N VAL A 25 4.40 10.96 -3.68
CA VAL A 25 5.16 11.79 -4.64
C VAL A 25 4.27 12.76 -5.42
N ILE A 26 2.97 12.44 -5.53
CA ILE A 26 1.95 13.29 -6.16
C ILE A 26 0.84 13.58 -5.14
N ARG A 27 0.73 14.84 -4.75
CA ARG A 27 -0.35 15.29 -3.88
C ARG A 27 -1.70 15.21 -4.60
N LYS A 28 -2.74 14.79 -3.89
CA LYS A 28 -4.12 14.79 -4.38
C LYS A 28 -4.66 16.21 -4.50
N SER A 29 -5.72 16.39 -5.31
CA SER A 29 -6.43 17.65 -5.36
C SER A 29 -7.12 17.94 -4.03
N ARG A 30 -7.31 19.23 -3.73
CA ARG A 30 -8.01 19.68 -2.51
C ARG A 30 -9.40 19.05 -2.38
N GLN A 31 -10.14 18.94 -3.48
CA GLN A 31 -11.45 18.29 -3.50
C GLN A 31 -11.37 16.81 -3.07
N GLN A 32 -10.35 16.07 -3.52
CA GLN A 32 -10.15 14.68 -3.12
C GLN A 32 -9.73 14.54 -1.66
N GLU A 33 -8.89 15.46 -1.15
CA GLU A 33 -8.51 15.50 0.27
C GLU A 33 -9.72 15.76 1.17
N GLU A 34 -10.53 16.78 0.84
CA GLU A 34 -11.72 17.16 1.59
C GLU A 34 -12.78 16.03 1.61
N ALA A 35 -12.97 15.29 0.50
CA ALA A 35 -13.92 14.20 0.40
C ALA A 35 -13.69 13.03 1.38
N ILE A 36 -12.46 12.86 1.86
CA ILE A 36 -12.08 11.80 2.80
C ILE A 36 -11.40 12.34 4.07
N GLY A 37 -11.47 13.64 4.31
CA GLY A 37 -10.85 14.29 5.45
C GLY A 37 -9.33 14.08 5.53
N ALA A 38 -8.64 13.96 4.37
CA ALA A 38 -7.22 13.64 4.32
C ALA A 38 -6.34 14.88 4.40
N THR A 39 -5.24 14.76 5.10
CA THR A 39 -4.18 15.78 5.21
C THR A 39 -2.90 15.27 4.56
N TYR A 40 -2.37 16.02 3.61
CA TYR A 40 -1.06 15.75 3.03
C TYR A 40 0.06 16.09 4.03
N ILE A 41 1.04 15.20 4.14
CA ILE A 41 2.25 15.37 4.96
C ILE A 41 3.46 15.42 4.03
N ASP A 42 4.34 16.39 4.23
CA ASP A 42 5.41 16.73 3.30
C ASP A 42 6.55 15.71 3.22
N SER A 43 6.68 14.85 4.24
CA SER A 43 7.73 13.83 4.28
C SER A 43 7.24 12.52 4.87
N LEU A 44 7.89 11.41 4.46
CA LEU A 44 7.65 10.09 5.02
C LEU A 44 7.93 10.08 6.52
N GLU A 45 9.06 10.65 6.94
CA GLU A 45 9.46 10.77 8.34
C GLU A 45 8.37 11.39 9.22
N SER A 46 7.87 12.55 8.80
CA SER A 46 6.78 13.23 9.51
C SER A 46 5.52 12.39 9.57
N LEU A 47 5.16 11.69 8.47
CA LEU A 47 4.01 10.80 8.45
C LEU A 47 4.17 9.65 9.45
N LEU A 48 5.34 8.99 9.47
CA LEU A 48 5.61 7.84 10.33
C LEU A 48 5.53 8.22 11.82
N SER A 49 6.03 9.42 12.17
CA SER A 49 6.12 9.90 13.56
C SER A 49 4.75 10.23 14.19
N ILE A 50 3.75 10.58 13.39
CA ILE A 50 2.42 10.99 13.89
C ILE A 50 1.35 9.90 13.75
N SER A 51 1.60 8.87 12.93
CA SER A 51 0.58 7.88 12.55
C SER A 51 0.46 6.75 13.59
N ASP A 52 -0.77 6.43 13.99
CA ASP A 52 -1.08 5.28 14.84
C ASP A 52 -1.11 3.98 14.05
N CYS A 53 -1.41 4.06 12.77
CA CYS A 53 -1.40 2.94 11.83
C CYS A 53 -0.91 3.42 10.46
N VAL A 54 0.11 2.77 9.93
CA VAL A 54 0.67 3.07 8.60
C VAL A 54 0.31 1.95 7.65
N VAL A 55 -0.30 2.30 6.52
CA VAL A 55 -0.62 1.37 5.43
C VAL A 55 0.26 1.68 4.23
N LEU A 56 1.09 0.73 3.83
CA LEU A 56 1.93 0.81 2.64
C LEU A 56 1.13 0.33 1.43
N ALA A 57 0.83 1.24 0.50
CA ALA A 57 0.01 1.00 -0.69
C ALA A 57 0.60 1.72 -1.93
N THR A 58 1.91 1.59 -2.15
CA THR A 58 2.65 2.20 -3.26
C THR A 58 3.19 1.13 -4.21
N PRO A 59 3.35 1.42 -5.51
CA PRO A 59 4.04 0.50 -6.41
C PRO A 59 5.52 0.37 -6.03
N PHE A 60 6.15 -0.75 -6.42
CA PHE A 60 7.58 -0.93 -6.22
C PHE A 60 8.37 0.05 -7.10
N GLY A 61 9.16 0.89 -6.45
CA GLY A 61 9.99 1.91 -7.10
C GLY A 61 11.49 1.57 -7.18
N GLY A 62 11.87 0.29 -7.02
CA GLY A 62 13.26 -0.17 -7.11
C GLY A 62 14.10 -0.04 -5.82
N LYS A 63 13.51 0.52 -4.74
CA LYS A 63 14.20 0.68 -3.44
C LYS A 63 13.26 0.29 -2.30
N LYS A 64 13.85 -0.19 -1.20
CA LYS A 64 13.12 -0.35 0.08
C LYS A 64 12.71 1.03 0.59
N ILE A 65 11.51 1.09 1.16
CA ILE A 65 10.94 2.31 1.75
C ILE A 65 10.92 2.16 3.28
N ILE A 66 10.68 0.94 3.75
CA ILE A 66 10.60 0.61 5.17
C ILE A 66 11.79 -0.28 5.52
N ASP A 67 12.76 0.31 6.20
CA ASP A 67 14.01 -0.29 6.68
C ASP A 67 14.22 0.05 8.17
N ALA A 68 15.36 -0.26 8.72
CA ALA A 68 15.68 -0.01 10.13
C ALA A 68 15.61 1.48 10.49
N GLU A 69 16.03 2.37 9.58
CA GLU A 69 16.02 3.81 9.81
C GLU A 69 14.59 4.34 9.84
N SER A 70 13.78 4.02 8.84
CA SER A 70 12.37 4.43 8.78
C SER A 70 11.55 3.81 9.92
N LEU A 71 11.80 2.55 10.30
CA LEU A 71 11.13 1.89 11.43
C LEU A 71 11.43 2.58 12.77
N ALA A 72 12.62 3.14 12.95
CA ALA A 72 12.96 3.94 14.14
C ALA A 72 12.14 5.23 14.23
N MET A 73 11.62 5.74 13.10
CA MET A 73 10.80 6.97 13.03
C MET A 73 9.33 6.73 13.35
N PHE A 74 8.86 5.48 13.32
CA PHE A 74 7.47 5.17 13.64
C PHE A 74 7.11 5.61 15.06
N LYS A 75 5.89 6.11 15.24
CA LYS A 75 5.33 6.35 16.56
C LYS A 75 5.38 5.06 17.38
N HIS A 76 5.87 5.13 18.61
CA HIS A 76 5.99 3.96 19.49
C HIS A 76 4.62 3.30 19.72
N GLY A 77 4.56 1.99 19.53
CA GLY A 77 3.32 1.22 19.68
C GLY A 77 2.35 1.35 18.52
N SER A 78 2.76 1.96 17.40
CA SER A 78 1.95 2.03 16.18
C SER A 78 1.80 0.67 15.49
N ARG A 79 0.99 0.62 14.46
CA ARG A 79 0.72 -0.56 13.65
C ARG A 79 1.20 -0.35 12.22
N PHE A 80 1.61 -1.42 11.58
CA PHE A 80 2.05 -1.39 10.20
C PHE A 80 1.28 -2.40 9.35
N VAL A 81 0.84 -1.99 8.16
CA VAL A 81 0.15 -2.88 7.20
C VAL A 81 0.83 -2.76 5.84
N ASN A 82 1.23 -3.90 5.27
CA ASN A 82 1.79 -3.94 3.92
C ASN A 82 0.86 -4.72 2.97
N ILE A 83 0.26 -4.00 2.03
CA ILE A 83 -0.56 -4.52 0.93
C ILE A 83 0.03 -4.14 -0.43
N ALA A 84 1.28 -3.71 -0.46
CA ALA A 84 1.97 -3.23 -1.65
C ALA A 84 2.85 -4.31 -2.28
N ARG A 85 4.12 -4.37 -1.85
CA ARG A 85 5.09 -5.41 -2.22
C ARG A 85 6.01 -5.67 -1.03
N GLY A 86 6.37 -6.93 -0.80
CA GLY A 86 7.27 -7.31 0.29
C GLY A 86 8.67 -6.72 0.14
N THR A 87 9.18 -6.64 -1.08
CA THR A 87 10.49 -6.06 -1.40
C THR A 87 10.65 -4.57 -1.05
N LEU A 88 9.56 -3.88 -0.69
CA LEU A 88 9.60 -2.50 -0.17
C LEU A 88 9.99 -2.42 1.31
N VAL A 89 10.01 -3.55 2.01
CA VAL A 89 10.22 -3.65 3.46
C VAL A 89 11.43 -4.52 3.74
N SER A 90 12.23 -4.19 4.75
CA SER A 90 13.21 -5.11 5.33
C SER A 90 12.52 -5.96 6.39
N GLU A 91 12.31 -7.25 6.12
CA GLU A 91 11.65 -8.15 7.08
C GLU A 91 12.47 -8.34 8.35
N ASP A 92 13.81 -8.41 8.26
CA ASP A 92 14.69 -8.48 9.44
C ASP A 92 14.45 -7.27 10.37
N ALA A 93 14.47 -6.06 9.80
CA ALA A 93 14.25 -4.84 10.58
C ALA A 93 12.81 -4.74 11.13
N LEU A 94 11.81 -5.25 10.38
CA LEU A 94 10.43 -5.32 10.83
C LEU A 94 10.27 -6.26 12.03
N VAL A 95 10.93 -7.42 11.99
CA VAL A 95 10.98 -8.38 13.11
C VAL A 95 11.56 -7.71 14.35
N ASP A 96 12.68 -7.01 14.22
CA ASP A 96 13.31 -6.30 15.35
C ASP A 96 12.40 -5.20 15.93
N ALA A 97 11.71 -4.44 15.05
CA ALA A 97 10.76 -3.42 15.47
C ALA A 97 9.55 -4.00 16.22
N LEU A 98 9.07 -5.18 15.83
CA LEU A 98 7.99 -5.90 16.52
C LEU A 98 8.44 -6.48 17.86
N LYS A 99 9.64 -7.09 17.92
CA LYS A 99 10.23 -7.62 19.15
C LYS A 99 10.50 -6.56 20.21
N SER A 100 11.00 -5.41 19.77
CA SER A 100 11.28 -4.29 20.67
C SER A 100 10.04 -3.53 21.13
N GLY A 101 8.86 -3.81 20.56
CA GLY A 101 7.63 -3.07 20.82
C GLY A 101 7.59 -1.69 20.15
N ARG A 102 8.55 -1.34 19.30
CA ARG A 102 8.47 -0.14 18.46
C ARG A 102 7.18 -0.18 17.65
N LEU A 103 6.91 -1.31 17.02
CA LEU A 103 5.59 -1.62 16.46
C LEU A 103 4.82 -2.54 17.39
N PHE A 104 3.57 -2.20 17.65
CA PHE A 104 2.65 -3.03 18.42
C PHE A 104 2.23 -4.28 17.65
N ALA A 105 1.93 -4.12 16.35
CA ALA A 105 1.46 -5.22 15.49
C ALA A 105 1.73 -4.92 14.02
N ALA A 106 1.72 -5.97 13.19
CA ALA A 106 1.77 -5.85 11.73
C ALA A 106 0.72 -6.73 11.04
N GLY A 107 0.25 -6.28 9.87
CA GLY A 107 -0.56 -7.04 8.93
C GLY A 107 0.14 -7.09 7.57
N LEU A 108 0.45 -8.29 7.08
CA LEU A 108 1.25 -8.49 5.87
C LEU A 108 0.52 -9.40 4.89
N ASP A 109 0.24 -8.89 3.69
CA ASP A 109 -0.28 -9.68 2.58
C ASP A 109 0.82 -10.09 1.60
N VAL A 110 1.99 -9.45 1.70
CA VAL A 110 3.13 -9.61 0.79
C VAL A 110 4.43 -9.74 1.57
N PHE A 111 5.41 -10.48 1.01
CA PHE A 111 6.65 -10.85 1.68
C PHE A 111 7.88 -10.58 0.81
N GLU A 112 9.04 -10.37 1.45
CA GLU A 112 10.27 -10.00 0.76
C GLU A 112 10.74 -11.09 -0.22
N ASN A 113 10.58 -12.36 0.15
CA ASN A 113 11.09 -13.53 -0.60
C ASN A 113 10.00 -14.56 -0.91
N GLU A 114 8.83 -14.11 -1.40
CA GLU A 114 7.72 -15.01 -1.74
C GLU A 114 8.15 -16.19 -2.62
N PRO A 115 7.67 -17.41 -2.34
CA PRO A 115 6.64 -17.76 -1.36
C PRO A 115 7.15 -17.98 0.07
N ASN A 116 8.44 -17.76 0.34
CA ASN A 116 9.03 -17.96 1.65
C ASN A 116 8.74 -16.74 2.53
N ILE A 117 8.31 -17.01 3.77
CA ILE A 117 8.03 -16.00 4.79
C ILE A 117 9.17 -16.05 5.81
N HIS A 118 9.57 -14.92 6.35
CA HIS A 118 10.55 -14.86 7.43
C HIS A 118 10.10 -15.73 8.62
N PRO A 119 10.91 -16.71 9.08
CA PRO A 119 10.49 -17.71 10.06
C PRO A 119 9.91 -17.11 11.35
N GLU A 120 10.51 -16.03 11.84
CA GLU A 120 10.07 -15.39 13.07
C GLU A 120 8.71 -14.71 12.94
N LEU A 121 8.34 -14.20 11.75
CA LEU A 121 7.01 -13.63 11.53
C LEU A 121 5.90 -14.68 11.67
N LEU A 122 6.19 -15.96 11.34
CA LEU A 122 5.25 -17.06 11.49
C LEU A 122 4.94 -17.38 12.97
N GLU A 123 5.88 -17.10 13.87
CA GLU A 123 5.75 -17.39 15.31
C GLU A 123 5.16 -16.21 16.11
N MET A 124 5.06 -15.02 15.50
CA MET A 124 4.62 -13.80 16.20
C MET A 124 3.10 -13.74 16.32
N ARG A 125 2.59 -13.62 17.56
CA ARG A 125 1.15 -13.50 17.85
C ARG A 125 0.55 -12.13 17.51
N ASN A 126 1.38 -11.12 17.34
CA ASN A 126 0.99 -9.76 16.98
C ASN A 126 1.17 -9.46 15.48
N VAL A 127 1.30 -10.52 14.66
CA VAL A 127 1.38 -10.42 13.21
C VAL A 127 0.25 -11.20 12.58
N THR A 128 -0.46 -10.57 11.64
CA THR A 128 -1.45 -11.21 10.77
C THR A 128 -0.86 -11.39 9.39
N LEU A 129 -0.87 -12.61 8.88
CA LEU A 129 -0.33 -12.96 7.58
C LEU A 129 -1.45 -13.45 6.66
N THR A 130 -1.43 -12.98 5.41
CA THR A 130 -2.29 -13.48 4.34
C THR A 130 -1.44 -13.85 3.13
N CYS A 131 -1.96 -14.66 2.22
CA CYS A 131 -1.17 -15.31 1.16
C CYS A 131 -1.19 -14.53 -0.17
N HIS A 132 -0.88 -13.24 -0.12
CA HIS A 132 -0.88 -12.32 -1.28
C HIS A 132 -2.23 -12.34 -2.03
N ASN A 133 -3.31 -12.28 -1.28
CA ASN A 133 -4.67 -12.40 -1.79
C ASN A 133 -5.56 -11.18 -1.51
N ALA A 134 -4.99 -10.05 -1.12
CA ALA A 134 -5.76 -8.81 -0.91
C ALA A 134 -6.53 -8.35 -2.16
N GLY A 135 -6.07 -8.74 -3.37
CA GLY A 135 -6.76 -8.53 -4.62
C GLY A 135 -7.61 -9.72 -5.11
N GLY A 136 -7.79 -10.78 -4.28
CA GLY A 136 -8.36 -12.07 -4.69
C GLY A 136 -9.88 -12.17 -4.66
N ALA A 137 -10.61 -11.07 -4.50
CA ALA A 137 -12.07 -11.10 -4.59
C ALA A 137 -12.54 -11.48 -6.02
N ILE A 138 -13.63 -12.24 -6.12
CA ILE A 138 -14.21 -12.66 -7.40
C ILE A 138 -14.51 -11.46 -8.30
N GLU A 139 -15.06 -10.39 -7.74
CA GLU A 139 -15.36 -9.15 -8.46
C GLU A 139 -14.10 -8.47 -9.01
N THR A 140 -12.98 -8.58 -8.31
CA THR A 140 -11.69 -8.05 -8.77
C THR A 140 -11.19 -8.86 -9.96
N ASN A 141 -11.26 -10.19 -9.91
CA ASN A 141 -10.87 -11.06 -11.01
C ASN A 141 -11.73 -10.82 -12.27
N TYR A 142 -13.06 -10.76 -12.13
CA TYR A 142 -13.93 -10.38 -13.22
C TYR A 142 -13.63 -8.99 -13.79
N GLY A 143 -13.29 -8.04 -12.93
CA GLY A 143 -12.92 -6.68 -13.34
C GLY A 143 -11.63 -6.68 -14.18
N PHE A 144 -10.62 -7.43 -13.78
CA PHE A 144 -9.36 -7.57 -14.53
C PHE A 144 -9.57 -8.23 -15.88
N GLU A 145 -10.27 -9.36 -15.92
CA GLU A 145 -10.55 -10.10 -17.16
C GLU A 145 -11.36 -9.24 -18.13
N ARG A 146 -12.44 -8.60 -17.65
CA ARG A 146 -13.27 -7.73 -18.47
C ARG A 146 -12.46 -6.57 -19.05
N LEU A 147 -11.71 -5.85 -18.20
CA LEU A 147 -10.91 -4.72 -18.66
C LEU A 147 -9.82 -5.12 -19.65
N ALA A 148 -9.21 -6.31 -19.48
CA ALA A 148 -8.25 -6.84 -20.42
C ALA A 148 -8.91 -7.11 -21.78
N MET A 149 -10.08 -7.76 -21.80
CA MET A 149 -10.83 -8.02 -23.02
C MET A 149 -11.29 -6.74 -23.73
N GLU A 150 -11.84 -5.79 -23.00
CA GLU A 150 -12.25 -4.48 -23.51
C GLU A 150 -11.05 -3.71 -24.14
N ASN A 151 -9.86 -3.78 -23.55
CA ASN A 151 -8.65 -3.21 -24.13
C ASN A 151 -8.24 -3.89 -25.43
N VAL A 152 -8.31 -5.24 -25.49
CA VAL A 152 -8.02 -6.00 -26.71
C VAL A 152 -9.01 -5.64 -27.81
N GLU A 153 -10.32 -5.64 -27.50
CA GLU A 153 -11.38 -5.28 -28.45
C GLU A 153 -11.17 -3.85 -28.99
N SER A 154 -10.96 -2.89 -28.09
CA SER A 154 -10.70 -1.49 -28.47
C SER A 154 -9.47 -1.36 -29.39
N MET A 155 -8.40 -2.08 -29.07
CA MET A 155 -7.17 -2.08 -29.87
C MET A 155 -7.40 -2.65 -31.27
N LEU A 156 -8.18 -3.75 -31.38
CA LEU A 156 -8.51 -4.36 -32.66
C LEU A 156 -9.44 -3.49 -33.52
N LEU A 157 -10.43 -2.85 -32.91
CA LEU A 157 -11.44 -2.07 -33.63
C LEU A 157 -11.00 -0.64 -33.92
N THR A 158 -10.22 -0.02 -33.06
CA THR A 158 -9.90 1.41 -33.12
C THR A 158 -8.40 1.73 -33.18
N GLY A 159 -7.54 0.75 -32.96
CA GLY A 159 -6.10 0.95 -32.85
C GLY A 159 -5.66 1.64 -31.54
N LYS A 160 -6.56 1.77 -30.55
CA LYS A 160 -6.29 2.50 -29.29
C LYS A 160 -6.63 1.64 -28.07
N ALA A 161 -5.73 1.60 -27.09
CA ALA A 161 -6.02 1.00 -25.78
C ALA A 161 -6.88 1.95 -24.94
N LEU A 162 -7.80 1.38 -24.13
CA LEU A 162 -8.65 2.17 -23.20
C LEU A 162 -7.86 2.69 -21.99
N THR A 163 -6.93 1.86 -21.47
CA THR A 163 -6.20 2.16 -20.22
C THR A 163 -4.68 1.95 -20.38
N PRO A 164 -4.02 2.68 -21.28
CA PRO A 164 -2.57 2.52 -21.52
C PRO A 164 -1.80 3.04 -20.29
N VAL A 165 -0.95 2.18 -19.70
CA VAL A 165 -0.07 2.58 -18.57
C VAL A 165 1.10 3.46 -19.00
N ASN A 166 1.41 3.48 -20.28
CA ASN A 166 2.51 4.22 -20.90
C ASN A 166 2.01 5.27 -21.91
N ALA A 167 0.84 5.84 -21.70
CA ALA A 167 0.23 6.82 -22.60
C ALA A 167 1.20 7.97 -22.99
N HIS A 168 2.07 8.39 -22.06
CA HIS A 168 3.07 9.43 -22.30
C HIS A 168 4.21 9.02 -23.25
N LEU A 169 4.38 7.71 -23.51
CA LEU A 169 5.37 7.16 -24.45
C LEU A 169 4.77 6.84 -25.82
N ILE A 170 3.44 6.78 -25.92
CA ILE A 170 2.73 6.47 -27.16
C ILE A 170 2.61 7.76 -27.95
N LYS A 171 3.42 7.91 -29.00
CA LYS A 171 3.23 8.99 -29.97
C LYS A 171 1.95 8.69 -30.76
N MET A 172 0.92 9.50 -30.54
CA MET A 172 -0.27 9.52 -31.41
C MET A 172 0.05 10.17 -32.76
#